data_721c6ecd2acfbc60d98637c70b7f111c
#
_entry.id   721c6ecd2acfbc60d98637c70b7f111c
#
_cell.length_a   1.000
_cell.length_b   1.000
_cell.length_c   1.000
_cell.angle_alpha   90.00
_cell.angle_beta   90.00
_cell.angle_gamma   90.00
#
_symmetry.space_group_name_H-M   'P 1'
#
loop_
_entity.id
_entity.type
_entity.pdbx_description
1 polymer ?
#
loop_
_entity_poly.entity_id
_entity_poly.type
_entity_poly.pdbx_seq_one_letter_code
_entity_poly.pdbx_strand_id
1 'polypeptide(L)'
;MIRVTCLGGTGTVTGSSFLIESSQGKKVLVDCGLFQGGKQIEERNWQDWGFDPKQIQTLFLTHAHIDHSGKIPKLVKDGFQGRIITSPPTAELCTIMLMDAAHIQEMDAEWQTRKNKRQSHGELSLIHI
;
A
#
# COMPACT_ATOMS: atom_id res chain seq x y z
N MET A 1 27.64 1.93 -4.83
CA MET A 1 26.75 0.82 -5.23
C MET A 1 25.31 1.15 -4.91
N ILE A 2 24.40 0.85 -5.79
CA ILE A 2 22.97 1.02 -5.59
C ILE A 2 22.32 -0.36 -5.61
N ARG A 3 21.46 -0.62 -4.64
CA ARG A 3 20.68 -1.85 -4.59
C ARG A 3 19.22 -1.54 -4.95
N VAL A 4 18.65 -2.31 -5.84
CA VAL A 4 17.22 -2.25 -6.19
C VAL A 4 16.57 -3.55 -5.74
N THR A 5 15.55 -3.45 -4.90
CA THR A 5 14.76 -4.59 -4.44
C THR A 5 13.35 -4.48 -5.02
N CYS A 6 12.94 -5.52 -5.74
CA CYS A 6 11.59 -5.62 -6.28
C CYS A 6 10.65 -6.13 -5.19
N LEU A 7 9.74 -5.30 -4.73
CA LEU A 7 8.77 -5.64 -3.69
C LEU A 7 7.45 -6.16 -4.26
N GLY A 8 7.17 -5.83 -5.51
CA GLY A 8 5.99 -6.25 -6.25
C GLY A 8 6.07 -5.76 -7.69
N GLY A 9 5.09 -6.11 -8.52
CA GLY A 9 5.14 -5.82 -9.96
C GLY A 9 6.18 -6.66 -10.72
N THR A 10 6.76 -7.65 -10.05
CA THR A 10 7.74 -8.59 -10.62
C THR A 10 7.26 -9.99 -10.26
N GLY A 11 7.04 -10.83 -11.26
CA GLY A 11 6.36 -12.12 -11.07
C GLY A 11 4.86 -12.00 -10.81
N THR A 12 4.35 -10.80 -10.64
CA THR A 12 2.93 -10.44 -10.57
C THR A 12 2.70 -9.16 -11.37
N VAL A 13 1.48 -8.94 -11.83
CA VAL A 13 1.13 -7.76 -12.64
C VAL A 13 0.83 -6.54 -11.76
N THR A 14 0.40 -6.76 -10.52
CA THR A 14 -0.03 -5.70 -9.60
C THR A 14 0.90 -5.56 -8.41
N GLY A 15 0.65 -4.57 -7.57
CA GLY A 15 1.43 -4.32 -6.37
C GLY A 15 2.80 -3.72 -6.65
N SER A 16 2.91 -2.91 -7.70
CA SER A 16 4.19 -2.32 -8.11
C SER A 16 4.84 -1.55 -6.97
N SER A 17 6.06 -1.91 -6.64
CA SER A 17 6.87 -1.21 -5.64
C SER A 17 8.33 -1.65 -5.74
N PHE A 18 9.23 -0.68 -5.73
CA PHE A 18 10.67 -0.91 -5.81
C PHE A 18 11.38 -0.10 -4.73
N LEU A 19 12.20 -0.78 -3.94
CA LEU A 19 13.05 -0.13 -2.95
C LEU A 19 14.44 0.10 -3.54
N ILE A 20 14.89 1.35 -3.52
CA ILE A 20 16.22 1.72 -3.99
C ILE A 20 17.03 2.19 -2.79
N GLU A 21 18.19 1.55 -2.59
CA GLU A 21 19.08 1.85 -1.48
C GLU A 21 20.46 2.25 -1.99
N SER A 22 21.01 3.33 -1.46
CA SER A 22 22.40 3.71 -1.74
C SER A 22 23.35 3.13 -0.72
N SER A 23 24.64 3.04 -1.06
CA SER A 23 25.69 2.62 -0.11
C SER A 23 25.84 3.56 1.08
N GLN A 24 25.31 4.77 0.99
CA GLN A 24 25.30 5.77 2.07
C GLN A 24 24.07 5.67 2.98
N GLY A 25 23.25 4.66 2.79
CA GLY A 25 22.08 4.42 3.62
C GLY A 25 20.82 5.20 3.22
N LYS A 26 20.83 5.90 2.08
CA LYS A 26 19.63 6.57 1.57
C LYS A 26 18.68 5.55 0.97
N LYS A 27 17.39 5.65 1.31
CA LYS A 27 16.35 4.73 0.86
C LYS A 27 15.19 5.49 0.27
N VAL A 28 14.81 5.13 -0.93
CA VAL A 28 13.64 5.68 -1.61
C VAL A 28 12.77 4.55 -2.15
N LEU A 29 11.47 4.80 -2.25
CA LEU A 29 10.53 3.90 -2.91
C LEU A 29 10.11 4.49 -4.25
N VAL A 30 9.93 3.61 -5.22
CA VAL A 30 9.22 3.93 -6.47
C VAL A 30 7.94 3.12 -6.45
N ASP A 31 6.81 3.79 -6.37
CA ASP A 31 5.48 3.24 -6.22
C ASP A 31 5.27 2.46 -4.91
N CYS A 32 4.03 2.38 -4.50
CA CYS A 32 3.58 1.67 -3.30
C CYS A 32 2.18 1.11 -3.57
N GLY A 33 2.14 0.07 -4.41
CA GLY A 33 0.93 -0.42 -5.02
C GLY A 33 0.21 -1.50 -4.22
N LEU A 34 -1.08 -1.55 -4.42
CA LEU A 34 -1.94 -2.60 -3.87
C LEU A 34 -1.89 -3.83 -4.76
N PHE A 35 -1.70 -4.99 -4.17
CA PHE A 35 -1.82 -6.27 -4.89
C PHE A 35 -3.29 -6.55 -5.17
N GLN A 36 -3.60 -6.91 -6.41
CA GLN A 36 -4.93 -7.23 -6.89
C GLN A 36 -4.85 -8.49 -7.76
N GLY A 37 -5.88 -9.29 -7.78
CA GLY A 37 -5.95 -10.44 -8.68
C GLY A 37 -6.21 -11.78 -8.00
N GLY A 38 -6.89 -11.77 -6.86
CA GLY A 38 -7.31 -12.96 -6.15
C GLY A 38 -6.81 -13.00 -4.72
N LYS A 39 -7.44 -13.83 -3.92
CA LYS A 39 -7.23 -13.88 -2.48
C LYS A 39 -5.78 -14.10 -2.07
N GLN A 40 -5.08 -15.02 -2.73
CA GLN A 40 -3.67 -15.33 -2.42
C GLN A 40 -2.74 -14.14 -2.64
N ILE A 41 -2.95 -13.42 -3.75
CA ILE A 41 -2.15 -12.25 -4.09
C ILE A 41 -2.51 -11.09 -3.16
N GLU A 42 -3.79 -10.90 -2.89
CA GLU A 42 -4.28 -9.81 -2.05
C GLU A 42 -3.85 -9.94 -0.58
N GLU A 43 -3.61 -11.14 -0.09
CA GLU A 43 -3.03 -11.36 1.23
C GLU A 43 -1.65 -10.71 1.39
N ARG A 44 -0.91 -10.52 0.31
CA ARG A 44 0.39 -9.83 0.32
C ARG A 44 0.29 -8.37 0.72
N ASN A 45 -0.86 -7.75 0.61
CA ASN A 45 -1.09 -6.38 1.06
C ASN A 45 -0.92 -6.21 2.58
N TRP A 46 -1.04 -7.29 3.33
CA TRP A 46 -1.00 -7.30 4.79
C TRP A 46 0.30 -7.85 5.36
N GLN A 47 1.23 -8.26 4.50
CA GLN A 47 2.54 -8.77 4.91
C GLN A 47 3.45 -7.62 5.36
N ASP A 48 4.47 -7.98 6.13
CA ASP A 48 5.50 -7.03 6.54
C ASP A 48 6.19 -6.41 5.31
N TRP A 49 6.60 -5.15 5.47
CA TRP A 49 7.21 -4.40 4.38
C TRP A 49 8.54 -4.96 3.89
N GLY A 50 9.28 -5.66 4.76
CA GLY A 50 10.65 -6.06 4.49
C GLY A 50 11.66 -4.92 4.62
N PHE A 51 11.21 -3.75 5.04
CA PHE A 51 12.00 -2.57 5.35
C PHE A 51 11.28 -1.76 6.44
N ASP A 52 11.98 -0.79 7.04
CA ASP A 52 11.36 0.11 8.01
C ASP A 52 10.78 1.34 7.29
N PRO A 53 9.45 1.53 7.29
CA PRO A 53 8.83 2.70 6.65
C PRO A 53 9.38 4.05 7.14
N LYS A 54 9.85 4.12 8.38
CA LYS A 54 10.42 5.34 8.95
C LYS A 54 11.73 5.74 8.29
N GLN A 55 12.44 4.79 7.68
CA GLN A 55 13.71 5.04 7.02
C GLN A 55 13.58 5.47 5.56
N ILE A 56 12.39 5.41 5.01
CA ILE A 56 12.14 5.84 3.64
C ILE A 56 12.05 7.36 3.59
N GLN A 57 12.95 7.98 2.84
CA GLN A 57 13.06 9.43 2.74
C GLN A 57 12.10 10.02 1.72
N THR A 58 11.89 9.30 0.62
CA THR A 58 11.06 9.77 -0.50
C THR A 58 10.36 8.61 -1.16
N LEU A 59 9.11 8.83 -1.51
CA LEU A 59 8.33 7.96 -2.39
C LEU A 59 8.12 8.70 -3.71
N PHE A 60 8.61 8.12 -4.80
CA PHE A 60 8.32 8.59 -6.15
C PHE A 60 7.11 7.82 -6.67
N LEU A 61 6.03 8.53 -6.94
CA LEU A 61 4.80 7.93 -7.46
C LEU A 61 4.69 8.20 -8.96
N THR A 62 4.68 7.13 -9.74
CA THR A 62 4.67 7.24 -11.20
C THR A 62 3.32 7.70 -11.73
N HIS A 63 2.24 7.15 -11.21
CA HIS A 63 0.87 7.52 -11.58
C HIS A 63 -0.13 7.02 -10.52
N ALA A 64 -1.40 7.40 -10.67
CA ALA A 64 -2.39 7.27 -9.61
C ALA A 64 -3.10 5.91 -9.52
N HIS A 65 -2.85 4.97 -10.43
CA HIS A 65 -3.51 3.66 -10.40
C HIS A 65 -3.30 2.96 -9.04
N ILE A 66 -4.31 2.28 -8.55
CA ILE A 66 -4.31 1.63 -7.23
C ILE A 66 -3.21 0.58 -7.10
N ASP A 67 -2.86 -0.12 -8.16
CA ASP A 67 -1.76 -1.07 -8.17
C ASP A 67 -0.36 -0.41 -8.11
N HIS A 68 -0.31 0.93 -8.12
CA HIS A 68 0.90 1.73 -7.92
C HIS A 68 0.84 2.65 -6.70
N SER A 69 -0.35 2.98 -6.20
CA SER A 69 -0.55 3.96 -5.12
C SER A 69 -1.32 3.43 -3.91
N GLY A 70 -1.98 2.30 -4.04
CA GLY A 70 -3.02 1.87 -3.09
C GLY A 70 -2.55 1.51 -1.69
N LYS A 71 -1.26 1.26 -1.48
CA LYS A 71 -0.70 0.98 -0.15
C LYS A 71 -0.07 2.20 0.52
N ILE A 72 -0.15 3.37 -0.10
CA ILE A 72 0.38 4.61 0.51
C ILE A 72 -0.25 4.88 1.88
N PRO A 73 -1.58 4.77 2.07
CA PRO A 73 -2.16 4.98 3.40
C PRO A 73 -1.58 4.04 4.46
N LYS A 74 -1.37 2.78 4.12
CA LYS A 74 -0.76 1.82 5.03
C LYS A 74 0.69 2.18 5.33
N LEU A 75 1.44 2.63 4.34
CA LEU A 75 2.82 3.06 4.52
C LEU A 75 2.91 4.23 5.52
N VAL A 76 2.03 5.21 5.38
CA VAL A 76 1.94 6.35 6.30
C VAL A 76 1.55 5.87 7.71
N LYS A 77 0.57 5.02 7.82
CA LYS A 77 0.14 4.45 9.10
C LYS A 77 1.28 3.71 9.80
N ASP A 78 2.10 3.01 9.05
CA ASP A 78 3.21 2.20 9.58
C ASP A 78 4.49 3.02 9.83
N GLY A 79 4.45 4.34 9.63
CA GLY A 79 5.50 5.23 10.10
C GLY A 79 6.22 6.07 9.04
N PHE A 80 5.82 5.98 7.77
CA PHE A 80 6.42 6.80 6.71
C PHE A 80 6.18 8.30 7.00
N GLN A 81 7.26 9.07 7.01
CA GLN A 81 7.24 10.52 7.24
C GLN A 81 8.01 11.28 6.16
N GLY A 82 8.39 10.61 5.09
CA GLY A 82 9.11 11.21 3.99
C GLY A 82 8.22 12.04 3.08
N ARG A 83 8.79 12.41 1.94
CA ARG A 83 8.07 13.18 0.93
C ARG A 83 7.55 12.26 -0.16
N ILE A 84 6.40 12.60 -0.70
CA ILE A 84 5.85 11.97 -1.90
C ILE A 84 6.05 12.93 -3.07
N ILE A 85 6.76 12.50 -4.08
CA ILE A 85 7.03 13.27 -5.28
C ILE A 85 6.28 12.64 -6.44
N THR A 86 5.44 13.41 -7.11
CA THR A 86 4.64 12.97 -8.24
C THR A 86 4.27 14.16 -9.12
N SER A 87 3.62 13.90 -10.25
CA SER A 87 3.11 14.96 -11.10
C SER A 87 1.87 15.62 -10.50
N PRO A 88 1.58 16.91 -10.79
CA PRO A 88 0.39 17.57 -10.27
C PRO A 88 -0.92 16.85 -10.60
N PRO A 89 -1.18 16.37 -11.83
CA PRO A 89 -2.40 15.60 -12.12
C PRO A 89 -2.53 14.32 -11.28
N THR A 90 -1.42 13.63 -11.07
CA THR A 90 -1.40 12.42 -10.24
C THR A 90 -1.72 12.75 -8.77
N ALA A 91 -1.19 13.83 -8.24
CA ALA A 91 -1.47 14.26 -6.86
C ALA A 91 -2.95 14.55 -6.65
N GLU A 92 -3.57 15.28 -7.58
CA GLU A 92 -4.99 15.58 -7.52
C GLU A 92 -5.86 14.32 -7.60
N LEU A 93 -5.55 13.45 -8.54
CA LEU A 93 -6.29 12.21 -8.74
C LEU A 93 -6.15 11.25 -7.55
N CYS A 94 -4.95 11.14 -6.98
CA CYS A 94 -4.70 10.31 -5.80
C CYS A 94 -5.52 10.73 -4.60
N THR A 95 -5.72 12.02 -4.38
CA THR A 95 -6.55 12.51 -3.29
C THR A 95 -7.95 11.91 -3.35
N ILE A 96 -8.54 11.89 -4.52
CA ILE A 96 -9.88 11.33 -4.73
C ILE A 96 -9.86 9.81 -4.65
N MET A 97 -8.93 9.16 -5.36
CA MET A 97 -8.87 7.71 -5.47
C MET A 97 -8.56 7.02 -4.15
N LEU A 98 -7.66 7.58 -3.35
CA LEU A 98 -7.30 6.97 -2.07
C LEU A 98 -8.41 7.14 -1.02
N MET A 99 -9.12 8.26 -1.04
CA MET A 99 -10.29 8.44 -0.20
C MET A 99 -11.41 7.46 -0.56
N ASP A 100 -11.68 7.28 -1.84
CA ASP A 100 -12.68 6.34 -2.33
C ASP A 100 -12.31 4.90 -1.97
N ALA A 101 -11.07 4.51 -2.20
CA ALA A 101 -10.58 3.18 -1.86
C ALA A 101 -10.67 2.91 -0.34
N ALA A 102 -10.34 3.88 0.49
CA ALA A 102 -10.47 3.75 1.94
C ALA A 102 -11.93 3.57 2.36
N HIS A 103 -12.85 4.33 1.76
CA HIS A 103 -14.28 4.21 2.03
C HIS A 103 -14.82 2.82 1.65
N ILE A 104 -14.42 2.29 0.49
CA ILE A 104 -14.81 0.95 0.06
C ILE A 104 -14.30 -0.10 1.06
N GLN A 105 -13.06 0.02 1.50
CA GLN A 105 -12.49 -0.91 2.47
C GLN A 105 -13.20 -0.87 3.83
N GLU A 106 -13.60 0.32 4.28
CA GLU A 106 -14.39 0.47 5.50
C GLU A 106 -15.75 -0.22 5.37
N MET A 107 -16.42 -0.03 4.24
CA MET A 107 -17.70 -0.70 3.97
C MET A 107 -17.56 -2.22 3.94
N ASP A 108 -16.53 -2.73 3.31
CA ASP A 108 -16.25 -4.17 3.26
C ASP A 108 -15.97 -4.74 4.66
N ALA A 109 -15.20 -4.02 5.47
CA ALA A 109 -14.92 -4.42 6.85
C ALA A 109 -16.21 -4.46 7.70
N GLU A 110 -17.07 -3.46 7.57
CA GLU A 110 -18.36 -3.44 8.25
C GLU A 110 -19.25 -4.60 7.82
N TRP A 111 -19.28 -4.89 6.53
CA TRP A 111 -20.06 -6.01 6.01
C TRP A 111 -19.55 -7.35 6.55
N GLN A 112 -18.24 -7.57 6.56
CA GLN A 112 -17.62 -8.76 7.14
C GLN A 112 -17.93 -8.87 8.63
N THR A 113 -17.92 -7.77 9.35
CA THR A 113 -18.28 -7.74 10.76
C THR A 113 -19.71 -8.24 11.00
N ARG A 114 -20.66 -7.72 10.23
CA ARG A 114 -22.06 -8.14 10.32
C ARG A 114 -22.25 -9.61 9.96
N LYS A 115 -21.57 -10.06 8.92
CA LYS A 115 -21.59 -11.46 8.49
C LYS A 115 -21.05 -12.39 9.57
N ASN A 116 -19.93 -12.07 10.17
CA ASN A 116 -19.30 -12.86 11.21
C ASN A 116 -20.15 -12.90 12.49
N LYS A 117 -20.79 -11.79 12.87
CA LYS A 117 -21.74 -11.75 14.00
C LYS A 117 -22.90 -12.69 13.79
N ARG A 118 -23.41 -12.82 12.57
CA ARG A 118 -24.52 -13.73 12.25
C ARG A 118 -24.09 -15.20 12.27
N GLN A 119 -22.83 -15.49 11.94
CA GLN A 119 -22.35 -16.87 11.79
C GLN A 119 -21.70 -17.46 13.03
N SER A 120 -21.01 -16.67 13.84
CA SER A 120 -20.13 -17.20 14.90
C SER A 120 -20.46 -16.77 16.32
N HIS A 121 -21.48 -15.99 16.52
CA HIS A 121 -21.85 -15.49 17.86
C HIS A 121 -20.76 -14.74 18.62
N GLY A 122 -19.86 -14.08 17.94
CA GLY A 122 -19.25 -13.05 18.73
C GLY A 122 -17.81 -12.65 18.60
N GLU A 123 -16.91 -13.34 18.02
CA GLU A 123 -15.56 -12.78 17.92
C GLU A 123 -15.24 -12.30 16.52
N LEU A 124 -14.87 -11.02 16.45
CA LEU A 124 -14.60 -10.35 15.19
C LEU A 124 -13.22 -9.73 15.23
N SER A 125 -12.40 -10.08 14.27
CA SER A 125 -11.26 -9.24 13.97
C SER A 125 -11.59 -8.33 12.81
N LEU A 126 -11.55 -7.04 13.08
CA LEU A 126 -11.69 -6.01 12.07
C LEU A 126 -10.33 -5.49 11.69
N ILE A 127 -10.09 -5.45 10.38
CA ILE A 127 -8.89 -4.83 9.85
C ILE A 127 -9.31 -3.50 9.25
N HIS A 128 -8.80 -2.44 9.85
CA HIS A 128 -8.99 -1.08 9.34
C HIS A 128 -7.67 -0.55 8.82
N ILE A 129 -7.75 0.18 7.75
CA ILE A 129 -6.61 0.90 7.20
C ILE A 129 -6.72 2.38 7.57
#